data_bf545eefc38a6d2d4e580be7949c8838
#
_entry.id   bf545eefc38a6d2d4e580be7949c8838
#
_cell.length_a   1.000
_cell.length_b   1.000
_cell.length_c   1.000
_cell.angle_alpha   90.00
_cell.angle_beta   90.00
_cell.angle_gamma   90.00
#
_symmetry.space_group_name_H-M   'P 1'
#
loop_
_entity.id
_entity.type
_entity.pdbx_description
1 polymer ?
#
loop_
_entity_poly.entity_id
_entity_poly.type
_entity_poly.pdbx_seq_one_letter_code
_entity_poly.pdbx_strand_id
1 'polypeptide(L)'
;MGQQYHLEVGGKDFYIDLLFYNTKLRCYVAIDLKTGEFKPEQAGKMNFYLSALDDLVKAPEDNPSVGLILCRDEIEQLQSMH
;
A
#
# COMPACT_ATOMS: atom_id res chain seq x y z
N MET A 1 -15.80 -7.17 5.05
CA MET A 1 -15.20 -7.58 4.45
C MET A 1 -13.79 -7.66 4.42
N GLY A 2 -12.92 -7.05 4.83
CA GLY A 2 -11.51 -7.27 5.05
C GLY A 2 -10.82 -8.18 4.06
N GLN A 3 -11.10 -7.99 2.81
CA GLN A 3 -10.47 -8.85 1.84
C GLN A 3 -9.10 -8.32 1.53
N GLN A 4 -8.11 -9.16 1.73
CA GLN A 4 -6.74 -8.83 1.41
C GLN A 4 -6.46 -9.15 -0.05
N TYR A 5 -5.61 -8.34 -0.67
CA TYR A 5 -5.19 -8.60 -2.02
C TYR A 5 -3.92 -9.44 -1.99
N HIS A 6 -3.95 -10.57 -2.68
CA HIS A 6 -2.85 -11.51 -2.67
C HIS A 6 -1.89 -11.24 -3.82
N LEU A 7 -0.61 -11.12 -3.49
CA LEU A 7 0.46 -10.98 -4.47
C LEU A 7 1.41 -12.14 -4.31
N GLU A 8 1.80 -12.73 -5.43
CA GLU A 8 2.82 -13.76 -5.42
C GLU A 8 4.03 -13.24 -6.18
N VAL A 9 5.18 -13.16 -5.50
CA VAL A 9 6.39 -12.63 -6.08
C VAL A 9 7.54 -13.55 -5.71
N GLY A 10 8.21 -14.09 -6.74
CA GLY A 10 9.35 -14.96 -6.51
C GLY A 10 9.04 -16.19 -5.69
N GLY A 11 7.85 -16.73 -5.85
CA GLY A 11 7.45 -17.93 -5.13
C GLY A 11 6.99 -17.67 -3.72
N LYS A 12 6.90 -16.42 -3.30
CA LYS A 12 6.43 -16.07 -1.96
C LYS A 12 5.10 -15.34 -2.07
N ASP A 13 4.27 -15.52 -1.05
CA ASP A 13 2.95 -14.91 -1.00
C ASP A 13 2.98 -13.67 -0.11
N PHE A 14 2.39 -12.59 -0.62
CA PHE A 14 2.29 -11.35 0.13
C PHE A 14 0.85 -10.88 0.08
N TYR A 15 0.42 -10.15 1.09
CA TYR A 15 -0.95 -9.69 1.19
C TYR A 15 -0.99 -8.20 1.48
N ILE A 16 -1.79 -7.49 0.69
CA ILE A 16 -2.03 -6.07 0.89
C ILE A 16 -3.40 -5.95 1.55
N ASP A 17 -3.48 -5.22 2.65
CA ASP A 17 -4.73 -5.14 3.40
C ASP A 17 -5.87 -4.60 2.56
N LEU A 18 -5.62 -3.50 1.86
CA LEU A 18 -6.61 -2.91 0.97
C LEU A 18 -5.93 -2.46 -0.31
N LEU A 19 -6.58 -2.71 -1.42
CA LEU A 19 -6.08 -2.26 -2.71
C LEU A 19 -7.26 -1.75 -3.52
N PHE A 20 -7.14 -0.53 -4.06
CA PHE A 20 -8.15 -0.03 -4.96
C PHE A 20 -7.50 0.81 -6.04
N TYR A 21 -8.28 1.11 -7.06
CA TYR A 21 -7.80 1.86 -8.22
C TYR A 21 -8.44 3.24 -8.20
N ASN A 22 -7.62 4.28 -8.29
CA ASN A 22 -8.10 5.66 -8.32
C ASN A 22 -8.19 6.10 -9.77
N THR A 23 -9.40 6.34 -10.24
CA THR A 23 -9.61 6.65 -11.65
C THR A 23 -9.12 8.05 -12.03
N LYS A 24 -9.12 8.97 -11.09
CA LYS A 24 -8.64 10.31 -11.39
C LYS A 24 -7.13 10.35 -11.52
N LEU A 25 -6.45 9.65 -10.62
CA LEU A 25 -4.99 9.58 -10.65
C LEU A 25 -4.51 8.49 -11.58
N ARG A 26 -5.39 7.59 -11.99
CA ARG A 26 -5.06 6.48 -12.87
C ARG A 26 -3.93 5.66 -12.30
N CYS A 27 -4.09 5.28 -11.05
CA CYS A 27 -3.08 4.48 -10.38
C CYS A 27 -3.72 3.61 -9.32
N TYR A 28 -3.02 2.57 -8.93
CA TYR A 28 -3.44 1.73 -7.82
C TYR A 28 -3.01 2.36 -6.51
N VAL A 29 -3.84 2.18 -5.50
CA VAL A 29 -3.56 2.67 -4.14
C VAL A 29 -3.57 1.48 -3.21
N ALA A 30 -2.43 1.22 -2.58
CA ALA A 30 -2.28 0.14 -1.61
C ALA A 30 -2.30 0.73 -0.21
N ILE A 31 -3.12 0.16 0.65
CA ILE A 31 -3.26 0.65 2.03
C ILE A 31 -2.89 -0.47 2.98
N ASP A 32 -2.02 -0.17 3.91
CA ASP A 32 -1.60 -1.11 4.93
C ASP A 32 -2.05 -0.56 6.28
N LEU A 33 -2.78 -1.37 7.04
CA LEU A 33 -3.33 -0.95 8.32
C LEU A 33 -2.49 -1.56 9.43
N LYS A 34 -1.99 -0.70 10.30
CA LYS A 34 -1.13 -1.14 11.41
C LYS A 34 -1.69 -0.66 12.73
N THR A 35 -1.51 -1.46 13.76
CA THR A 35 -1.78 -1.03 15.12
C THR A 35 -0.45 -0.66 15.74
N GLY A 36 -0.43 0.42 16.49
CA GLY A 36 0.80 0.88 17.10
C GLY A 36 1.53 1.87 16.23
N GLU A 37 2.78 2.13 16.53
CA GLU A 37 3.51 3.19 15.85
C GLU A 37 4.15 2.67 14.56
N PHE A 38 4.42 3.62 13.68
CA PHE A 38 5.05 3.33 12.41
C PHE A 38 6.50 2.92 12.62
N LYS A 39 6.95 1.93 11.85
CA LYS A 39 8.35 1.50 11.89
C LYS A 39 8.94 1.61 10.50
N PRO A 40 10.23 1.95 10.40
CA PRO A 40 10.86 2.15 9.09
C PRO A 40 10.78 0.94 8.17
N GLU A 41 10.83 -0.27 8.71
CA GLU A 41 10.77 -1.45 7.86
C GLU A 41 9.42 -1.57 7.16
N GLN A 42 8.39 -0.92 7.68
CA GLN A 42 7.10 -0.94 7.02
C GLN A 42 7.12 -0.14 5.73
N ALA A 43 7.89 0.94 5.68
CA ALA A 43 8.03 1.71 4.46
C ALA A 43 8.73 0.89 3.38
N GLY A 44 9.76 0.14 3.75
CA GLY A 44 10.44 -0.70 2.79
C GLY A 44 9.54 -1.79 2.24
N LYS A 45 8.72 -2.38 3.11
CA LYS A 45 7.78 -3.39 2.70
C LYS A 45 6.74 -2.81 1.74
N MET A 46 6.25 -1.60 2.03
CA MET A 46 5.29 -0.96 1.14
C MET A 46 5.92 -0.65 -0.22
N ASN A 47 7.16 -0.18 -0.25
CA ASN A 47 7.85 0.06 -1.51
C ASN A 47 7.95 -1.21 -2.33
N PHE A 48 8.21 -2.33 -1.69
CA PHE A 48 8.25 -3.61 -2.38
C PHE A 48 6.88 -3.93 -2.98
N TYR A 49 5.81 -3.71 -2.23
CA TYR A 49 4.46 -3.94 -2.75
C TYR A 49 4.17 -3.06 -3.96
N LEU A 50 4.57 -1.79 -3.89
CA LEU A 50 4.31 -0.87 -5.00
C LEU A 50 5.07 -1.29 -6.25
N SER A 51 6.32 -1.72 -6.10
CA SER A 51 7.07 -2.21 -7.23
C SER A 51 6.42 -3.44 -7.84
N ALA A 52 5.93 -4.35 -7.01
CA ALA A 52 5.26 -5.54 -7.51
C ALA A 52 3.98 -5.19 -8.24
N LEU A 53 3.21 -4.23 -7.72
CA LEU A 53 2.00 -3.80 -8.39
C LEU A 53 2.31 -3.20 -9.75
N ASP A 54 3.36 -2.39 -9.83
CA ASP A 54 3.73 -1.77 -11.09
C ASP A 54 4.18 -2.80 -12.12
N ASP A 55 4.82 -3.85 -11.67
CA ASP A 55 5.29 -4.88 -12.59
C ASP A 55 4.21 -5.88 -12.99
N LEU A 56 3.34 -6.25 -12.05
CA LEU A 56 2.47 -7.40 -12.26
C LEU A 56 1.00 -7.03 -12.48
N VAL A 57 0.56 -5.91 -11.98
CA VAL A 57 -0.86 -5.58 -11.96
C VAL A 57 -1.19 -4.35 -12.80
N LYS A 58 -0.38 -3.33 -12.69
CA LYS A 58 -0.64 -2.04 -13.32
C LYS A 58 -0.62 -2.16 -14.84
N ALA A 59 -1.53 -1.44 -15.52
CA ALA A 59 -1.50 -1.35 -16.97
C ALA A 59 -0.38 -0.40 -17.41
N PRO A 60 0.14 -0.57 -18.62
CA PRO A 60 1.26 0.29 -19.07
C PRO A 60 0.93 1.77 -19.06
N GLU A 61 -0.33 2.13 -19.29
CA GLU A 61 -0.71 3.53 -19.34
C GLU A 61 -1.02 4.11 -17.97
N ASP A 62 -1.04 3.29 -16.93
CA ASP A 62 -1.32 3.78 -15.59
C ASP A 62 -0.10 4.46 -14.99
N ASN A 63 -0.37 5.40 -14.10
CA ASN A 63 0.69 6.03 -13.34
C ASN A 63 1.20 5.08 -12.26
N PRO A 64 2.39 5.34 -11.70
CA PRO A 64 2.93 4.48 -10.66
C PRO A 64 1.99 4.38 -9.46
N SER A 65 1.95 3.20 -8.86
CA SER A 65 1.11 2.97 -7.70
C SER A 65 1.57 3.79 -6.51
N VAL A 66 0.63 4.14 -5.64
CA VAL A 66 0.96 4.88 -4.41
C VAL A 66 0.57 4.02 -3.22
N GLY A 67 1.25 4.26 -2.11
CA GLY A 67 1.02 3.49 -0.90
C GLY A 67 0.72 4.37 0.29
N LEU A 68 -0.16 3.87 1.15
CA LEU A 68 -0.50 4.52 2.39
C LEU A 68 -0.34 3.52 3.52
N ILE A 69 0.33 3.94 4.58
CA ILE A 69 0.43 3.13 5.78
C ILE A 69 -0.29 3.89 6.87
N LEU A 70 -1.40 3.31 7.35
CA LEU A 70 -2.20 3.93 8.37
C LEU A 70 -1.89 3.29 9.70
N CYS A 71 -1.27 4.04 10.58
CA CYS A 71 -0.92 3.59 11.91
C CYS A 71 -1.83 4.28 12.90
N ARG A 72 -2.45 3.50 13.77
CA ARG A 72 -3.46 4.04 14.66
C ARG A 72 -2.96 5.23 15.47
N ASP A 73 -1.77 5.09 16.05
CA ASP A 73 -1.23 6.18 16.86
C ASP A 73 -0.75 7.35 16.01
N GLU A 74 -0.26 7.05 14.82
CA GLU A 74 0.25 8.11 13.94
C GLU A 74 -0.85 8.97 13.37
N ILE A 75 -2.04 8.40 13.19
CA ILE A 75 -3.16 9.18 12.65
C ILE A 75 -3.45 10.37 13.55
N GLU A 76 -3.44 10.16 14.87
CA GLU A 76 -3.69 11.25 15.79
C GLU A 76 -2.61 12.30 15.73
N GLN A 77 -1.37 11.90 15.55
CA GLN A 77 -0.28 12.84 15.46
C GLN A 77 -0.31 13.64 14.17
N LEU A 78 -0.73 13.01 13.09
CA LEU A 78 -0.82 13.73 11.82
C LEU A 78 -1.84 14.86 11.90
N GLN A 79 -2.89 14.69 12.67
CA GLN A 79 -3.87 15.74 12.82
C GLN A 79 -3.28 16.97 13.47
N SER A 80 -2.33 16.79 14.38
CA SER A 80 -1.75 17.90 15.07
C SER A 80 -0.60 18.55 14.30
N MET A 81 -0.18 17.96 13.21
CA MET A 81 0.92 18.52 12.44
C MET A 81 0.48 19.60 11.48
N HIS A 82 -0.80 19.81 11.39
CA HIS A 82 -1.32 20.86 10.52
C HIS A 82 -1.78 22.04 11.32
#